data_4602bb13eb442fc6fda0068b93aa7a71
#
_entry.id   4602bb13eb442fc6fda0068b93aa7a71
#
_cell.length_a   1.000
_cell.length_b   1.000
_cell.length_c   1.000
_cell.angle_alpha   90.00
_cell.angle_beta   90.00
_cell.angle_gamma   90.00
#
_symmetry.space_group_name_H-M   'P 1'
#
loop_
_entity.id
_entity.type
_entity.pdbx_description
1 polymer ?
#
loop_
_entity_poly.entity_id
_entity_poly.type
_entity_poly.pdbx_seq_one_letter_code
_entity_poly.pdbx_strand_id
1 'polypeptide(L)'
;MNRYSTLPPLPDRIRRLEELAVDLWWSWHPEGRAVFRHLDYDTWRATAHNPVRMLWVLPQQRVEVAAGDPEFLALYDHAIAALDDAKAARNTWWSRNLPHLSGQSIAYFSAEFALHQSLPIYAGGLGVLAGDHCKEASDLGVPLVGVGFMYPRGYFHQHVSADGWQEESNELLDWKDAAIERAMTPDGLPCLTPVPLDDRSVLVEVWRVRAGRVQLYLLDTNLAENAPWDRELSARLYGGDRETRIQQEIGRAHV
;
A
#
# COMPACT_ATOMS: atom_id res chain seq x y z
N MET A 1 -18.66 3.58 -13.65
CA MET A 1 -17.36 3.94 -14.24
C MET A 1 -16.29 3.51 -13.24
N ASN A 2 -15.49 2.51 -13.57
CA ASN A 2 -14.51 1.93 -12.63
C ASN A 2 -13.50 3.01 -12.27
N ARG A 3 -13.50 3.49 -11.02
CA ARG A 3 -12.61 4.57 -10.54
C ARG A 3 -11.14 4.12 -10.42
N TYR A 4 -10.86 2.85 -10.71
CA TYR A 4 -9.58 2.22 -10.49
C TYR A 4 -8.97 1.92 -11.83
N SER A 5 -7.95 2.67 -12.12
CA SER A 5 -7.19 2.59 -13.33
C SER A 5 -6.38 1.29 -13.33
N THR A 6 -6.70 0.41 -14.24
CA THR A 6 -5.76 -0.63 -14.66
C THR A 6 -4.52 0.06 -15.21
N LEU A 7 -3.33 -0.37 -14.81
CA LEU A 7 -2.07 0.08 -15.41
C LEU A 7 -2.14 0.00 -16.94
N PRO A 8 -1.33 0.79 -17.68
CA PRO A 8 -1.25 0.66 -19.12
C PRO A 8 -0.98 -0.79 -19.53
N PRO A 9 -1.50 -1.24 -20.67
CA PRO A 9 -1.29 -2.62 -21.09
C PRO A 9 0.19 -2.93 -21.25
N LEU A 10 0.62 -4.03 -20.64
CA LEU A 10 2.00 -4.53 -20.70
C LEU A 10 2.09 -5.66 -21.75
N PRO A 11 3.23 -5.80 -22.43
CA PRO A 11 3.50 -6.97 -23.27
C PRO A 11 3.36 -8.28 -22.48
N ASP A 12 2.78 -9.32 -23.10
CA ASP A 12 2.50 -10.61 -22.45
C ASP A 12 3.73 -11.19 -21.73
N ARG A 13 4.91 -11.03 -22.33
CA ARG A 13 6.18 -11.55 -21.77
C ARG A 13 6.49 -11.00 -20.39
N ILE A 14 6.11 -9.75 -20.12
CA ILE A 14 6.41 -9.03 -18.86
C ILE A 14 5.15 -8.56 -18.14
N ARG A 15 3.99 -9.15 -18.41
CA ARG A 15 2.70 -8.73 -17.84
C ARG A 15 2.68 -8.74 -16.30
N ARG A 16 3.47 -9.64 -15.64
CA ARG A 16 3.55 -9.71 -14.17
C ARG A 16 4.37 -8.56 -13.57
N LEU A 17 4.91 -7.66 -14.40
CA LEU A 17 5.50 -6.40 -13.93
C LEU A 17 4.46 -5.55 -13.18
N GLU A 18 3.17 -5.63 -13.58
CA GLU A 18 2.06 -5.05 -12.84
C GLU A 18 1.96 -5.62 -11.42
N GLU A 19 1.98 -6.95 -11.29
CA GLU A 19 1.96 -7.61 -9.97
C GLU A 19 3.12 -7.16 -9.09
N LEU A 20 4.34 -7.12 -9.66
CA LEU A 20 5.52 -6.66 -8.96
C LEU A 20 5.40 -5.19 -8.53
N ALA A 21 4.83 -4.32 -9.39
CA ALA A 21 4.69 -2.88 -9.11
C ALA A 21 3.73 -2.59 -7.94
N VAL A 22 2.64 -3.35 -7.83
CA VAL A 22 1.62 -3.14 -6.78
C VAL A 22 1.88 -3.93 -5.50
N ASP A 23 2.86 -4.82 -5.48
CA ASP A 23 3.28 -5.50 -4.25
C ASP A 23 4.51 -4.81 -3.68
N LEU A 24 4.37 -4.13 -2.56
CA LEU A 24 5.46 -3.36 -1.95
C LEU A 24 6.66 -4.22 -1.50
N TRP A 25 6.61 -5.54 -1.66
CA TRP A 25 7.73 -6.47 -1.44
C TRP A 25 9.01 -5.99 -2.13
N TRP A 26 8.92 -5.45 -3.35
CA TRP A 26 10.07 -4.90 -4.07
C TRP A 26 10.80 -3.79 -3.30
N SER A 27 10.12 -3.10 -2.38
CA SER A 27 10.69 -1.92 -1.72
C SER A 27 11.82 -2.24 -0.75
N TRP A 28 11.90 -3.46 -0.23
CA TRP A 28 13.01 -3.92 0.62
C TRP A 28 13.81 -5.07 0.01
N HIS A 29 13.40 -5.60 -1.16
CA HIS A 29 14.11 -6.63 -1.91
C HIS A 29 14.88 -6.03 -3.08
N PRO A 30 16.23 -6.16 -3.11
CA PRO A 30 17.08 -5.55 -4.16
C PRO A 30 16.74 -5.99 -5.58
N GLU A 31 16.38 -7.27 -5.76
CA GLU A 31 16.00 -7.86 -7.04
C GLU A 31 14.75 -7.21 -7.63
N GLY A 32 13.75 -6.90 -6.81
CA GLY A 32 12.55 -6.20 -7.26
C GLY A 32 12.85 -4.75 -7.67
N ARG A 33 13.69 -4.04 -6.91
CA ARG A 33 14.13 -2.68 -7.26
C ARG A 33 14.97 -2.63 -8.53
N ALA A 34 15.80 -3.65 -8.77
CA ALA A 34 16.67 -3.72 -9.94
C ALA A 34 15.88 -3.71 -11.24
N VAL A 35 14.71 -4.37 -11.28
CA VAL A 35 13.83 -4.41 -12.46
C VAL A 35 13.41 -3.00 -12.87
N PHE A 36 12.83 -2.22 -11.94
CA PHE A 36 12.34 -0.88 -12.25
C PHE A 36 13.48 0.09 -12.55
N ARG A 37 14.59 -0.04 -11.84
CA ARG A 37 15.79 0.77 -12.11
C ARG A 37 16.38 0.50 -13.50
N HIS A 38 16.35 -0.74 -13.97
CA HIS A 38 16.87 -1.12 -15.28
C HIS A 38 15.89 -0.77 -16.42
N LEU A 39 14.59 -0.86 -16.15
CA LEU A 39 13.55 -0.51 -17.12
C LEU A 39 13.71 0.88 -17.68
N ASP A 40 13.87 1.90 -16.81
CA ASP A 40 14.25 3.28 -17.16
C ASP A 40 14.70 4.05 -15.92
N TYR A 41 15.99 4.29 -15.80
CA TYR A 41 16.56 4.90 -14.59
C TYR A 41 16.10 6.34 -14.35
N ASP A 42 15.96 7.12 -15.41
CA ASP A 42 15.59 8.53 -15.29
C ASP A 42 14.12 8.67 -14.85
N THR A 43 13.23 7.88 -15.45
CA THR A 43 11.83 7.83 -15.05
C THR A 43 11.69 7.28 -13.63
N TRP A 44 12.46 6.25 -13.25
CA TRP A 44 12.50 5.71 -11.89
C TRP A 44 12.81 6.77 -10.85
N ARG A 45 13.81 7.62 -11.11
CA ARG A 45 14.14 8.76 -10.23
C ARG A 45 13.09 9.85 -10.26
N ALA A 46 12.61 10.23 -11.45
CA ALA A 46 11.64 11.30 -11.63
C ALA A 46 10.28 11.00 -10.96
N THR A 47 9.95 9.71 -10.82
CA THR A 47 8.73 9.26 -10.13
C THR A 47 8.94 8.96 -8.65
N ALA A 48 10.02 9.42 -8.05
CA ALA A 48 10.36 9.20 -6.65
C ALA A 48 10.36 7.70 -6.28
N HIS A 49 10.88 6.86 -7.21
CA HIS A 49 10.95 5.41 -7.06
C HIS A 49 9.58 4.73 -6.85
N ASN A 50 8.54 5.28 -7.47
CA ASN A 50 7.21 4.71 -7.46
C ASN A 50 6.96 3.92 -8.76
N PRO A 51 6.95 2.58 -8.73
CA PRO A 51 6.81 1.79 -9.96
C PRO A 51 5.43 1.90 -10.59
N VAL A 52 4.38 2.09 -9.82
CA VAL A 52 3.01 2.27 -10.35
C VAL A 52 2.97 3.55 -11.18
N ARG A 53 3.42 4.67 -10.62
CA ARG A 53 3.52 5.95 -11.33
C ARG A 53 4.48 5.88 -12.52
N MET A 54 5.60 5.19 -12.37
CA MET A 54 6.56 4.96 -13.44
C MET A 54 5.91 4.29 -14.66
N LEU A 55 5.16 3.22 -14.45
CA LEU A 55 4.46 2.49 -15.53
C LEU A 55 3.39 3.34 -16.22
N TRP A 56 2.80 4.35 -15.51
CA TRP A 56 1.87 5.29 -16.09
C TRP A 56 2.51 6.32 -17.03
N VAL A 57 3.69 6.81 -16.67
CA VAL A 57 4.34 7.90 -17.40
C VAL A 57 5.34 7.40 -18.44
N LEU A 58 5.75 6.14 -18.35
CA LEU A 58 6.74 5.55 -19.27
C LEU A 58 6.12 5.39 -20.66
N PRO A 59 6.80 5.84 -21.74
CA PRO A 59 6.33 5.62 -23.10
C PRO A 59 6.18 4.12 -23.39
N GLN A 60 5.07 3.72 -24.00
CA GLN A 60 4.78 2.33 -24.35
C GLN A 60 5.91 1.65 -25.12
N GLN A 61 6.57 2.39 -26.03
CA GLN A 61 7.72 1.91 -26.80
C GLN A 61 8.88 1.43 -25.92
N ARG A 62 9.11 2.10 -24.76
CA ARG A 62 10.18 1.68 -23.81
C ARG A 62 9.85 0.34 -23.18
N VAL A 63 8.59 0.12 -22.84
CA VAL A 63 8.10 -1.13 -22.28
C VAL A 63 8.20 -2.27 -23.29
N GLU A 64 7.88 -1.99 -24.57
CA GLU A 64 8.00 -2.94 -25.67
C GLU A 64 9.46 -3.33 -25.94
N VAL A 65 10.38 -2.35 -25.93
CA VAL A 65 11.83 -2.60 -26.08
C VAL A 65 12.33 -3.48 -24.93
N ALA A 66 11.95 -3.17 -23.68
CA ALA A 66 12.35 -3.97 -22.51
C ALA A 66 11.84 -5.42 -22.60
N ALA A 67 10.65 -5.63 -23.14
CA ALA A 67 10.10 -6.97 -23.33
C ALA A 67 10.91 -7.86 -24.31
N GLY A 68 11.79 -7.26 -25.11
CA GLY A 68 12.72 -7.94 -26.01
C GLY A 68 14.19 -7.91 -25.56
N ASP A 69 14.50 -7.21 -24.48
CA ASP A 69 15.86 -7.06 -23.97
C ASP A 69 16.27 -8.24 -23.07
N PRO A 70 17.27 -9.05 -23.45
CA PRO A 70 17.69 -10.21 -22.66
C PRO A 70 18.19 -9.85 -21.24
N GLU A 71 18.86 -8.71 -21.06
CA GLU A 71 19.36 -8.29 -19.76
C GLU A 71 18.21 -7.90 -18.84
N PHE A 72 17.24 -7.12 -19.34
CA PHE A 72 16.03 -6.80 -18.60
C PHE A 72 15.24 -8.05 -18.25
N LEU A 73 15.04 -8.97 -19.21
CA LEU A 73 14.29 -10.20 -18.99
C LEU A 73 14.93 -11.10 -17.93
N ALA A 74 16.26 -11.16 -17.87
CA ALA A 74 16.95 -11.91 -16.82
C ALA A 74 16.69 -11.35 -15.42
N LEU A 75 16.74 -10.02 -15.27
CA LEU A 75 16.40 -9.34 -14.01
C LEU A 75 14.93 -9.54 -13.64
N TYR A 76 14.04 -9.38 -14.61
CA TYR A 76 12.61 -9.57 -14.44
C TYR A 76 12.27 -11.00 -14.00
N ASP A 77 12.78 -12.02 -14.71
CA ASP A 77 12.52 -13.42 -14.39
C ASP A 77 13.04 -13.78 -12.99
N HIS A 78 14.23 -13.27 -12.64
CA HIS A 78 14.80 -13.46 -11.31
C HIS A 78 13.92 -12.83 -10.21
N ALA A 79 13.47 -11.60 -10.41
CA ALA A 79 12.61 -10.91 -9.43
C ALA A 79 11.24 -11.59 -9.27
N ILE A 80 10.63 -12.01 -10.39
CA ILE A 80 9.36 -12.74 -10.34
C ILE A 80 9.51 -14.09 -9.64
N ALA A 81 10.58 -14.84 -9.92
CA ALA A 81 10.86 -16.10 -9.24
C ALA A 81 11.07 -15.89 -7.73
N ALA A 82 11.83 -14.85 -7.34
CA ALA A 82 12.06 -14.51 -5.94
C ALA A 82 10.76 -14.12 -5.21
N LEU A 83 9.88 -13.36 -5.86
CA LEU A 83 8.57 -13.01 -5.33
C LEU A 83 7.69 -14.26 -5.14
N ASP A 84 7.67 -15.15 -6.12
CA ASP A 84 6.92 -16.40 -6.06
C ASP A 84 7.45 -17.32 -4.93
N ASP A 85 8.76 -17.46 -4.82
CA ASP A 85 9.41 -18.22 -3.76
C ASP A 85 9.09 -17.64 -2.38
N ALA A 86 9.19 -16.31 -2.23
CA ALA A 86 8.84 -15.62 -1.00
C ALA A 86 7.38 -15.90 -0.60
N LYS A 87 6.44 -15.84 -1.54
CA LYS A 87 5.01 -16.08 -1.28
C LYS A 87 4.69 -17.56 -1.04
N ALA A 88 5.34 -18.47 -1.76
CA ALA A 88 5.08 -19.90 -1.70
C ALA A 88 5.82 -20.62 -0.56
N ALA A 89 6.85 -20.02 0.03
CA ALA A 89 7.70 -20.66 1.03
C ALA A 89 6.87 -21.18 2.21
N ARG A 90 6.91 -22.50 2.42
CA ARG A 90 6.23 -23.18 3.53
C ARG A 90 7.12 -23.41 4.73
N ASN A 91 8.45 -23.41 4.50
CA ASN A 91 9.46 -23.61 5.52
C ASN A 91 10.01 -22.27 6.02
N THR A 92 9.13 -21.43 6.55
CA THR A 92 9.47 -20.12 7.12
C THR A 92 9.94 -20.25 8.56
N TRP A 93 10.50 -19.18 9.14
CA TRP A 93 10.82 -19.15 10.56
C TRP A 93 9.59 -19.47 11.42
N TRP A 94 8.44 -18.86 11.12
CA TRP A 94 7.18 -19.10 11.83
C TRP A 94 6.76 -20.56 11.80
N SER A 95 6.69 -21.18 10.63
CA SER A 95 6.24 -22.55 10.49
C SER A 95 7.16 -23.59 11.18
N ARG A 96 8.45 -23.27 11.30
CA ARG A 96 9.42 -24.12 11.99
C ARG A 96 9.38 -23.99 13.51
N ASN A 97 9.21 -22.76 14.01
CA ASN A 97 9.33 -22.49 15.43
C ASN A 97 7.98 -22.50 16.16
N LEU A 98 6.89 -22.22 15.46
CA LEU A 98 5.54 -22.11 16.03
C LEU A 98 4.50 -22.93 15.24
N PRO A 99 4.77 -24.21 14.94
CA PRO A 99 3.86 -25.04 14.13
C PRO A 99 2.48 -25.24 14.78
N HIS A 100 2.41 -25.17 16.11
CA HIS A 100 1.14 -25.26 16.86
C HIS A 100 0.21 -24.07 16.69
N LEU A 101 0.72 -22.96 16.14
CA LEU A 101 -0.06 -21.76 15.80
C LEU A 101 -0.44 -21.69 14.31
N SER A 102 -0.25 -22.80 13.57
CA SER A 102 -0.64 -22.86 12.18
C SER A 102 -2.16 -22.63 12.04
N GLY A 103 -2.55 -21.79 11.09
CA GLY A 103 -3.97 -21.42 10.89
C GLY A 103 -4.48 -20.29 11.76
N GLN A 104 -3.67 -19.73 12.66
CA GLN A 104 -3.98 -18.50 13.35
C GLN A 104 -3.57 -17.29 12.52
N SER A 105 -4.27 -16.18 12.70
CA SER A 105 -3.91 -14.88 12.14
C SER A 105 -3.69 -13.88 13.27
N ILE A 106 -2.73 -12.97 13.07
CA ILE A 106 -2.39 -11.91 14.02
C ILE A 106 -2.81 -10.59 13.39
N ALA A 107 -3.76 -9.88 14.00
CA ALA A 107 -4.12 -8.54 13.57
C ALA A 107 -3.23 -7.51 14.27
N TYR A 108 -2.60 -6.64 13.48
CA TYR A 108 -1.75 -5.56 13.95
C TYR A 108 -2.37 -4.22 13.58
N PHE A 109 -2.89 -3.53 14.58
CA PHE A 109 -3.53 -2.22 14.43
C PHE A 109 -2.51 -1.10 14.63
N SER A 110 -2.40 -0.21 13.66
CA SER A 110 -1.55 0.98 13.78
C SER A 110 -2.20 2.19 13.10
N ALA A 111 -1.97 3.38 13.66
CA ALA A 111 -2.36 4.63 13.03
C ALA A 111 -1.53 4.92 11.77
N GLU A 112 -0.32 4.37 11.68
CA GLU A 112 0.65 4.66 10.63
C GLU A 112 1.33 3.39 10.12
N PHE A 113 1.67 3.37 8.82
CA PHE A 113 2.49 2.34 8.21
C PHE A 113 3.44 2.95 7.17
N ALA A 114 4.73 3.05 7.47
CA ALA A 114 5.75 3.52 6.54
C ALA A 114 6.35 2.35 5.75
N LEU A 115 5.63 1.88 4.73
CA LEU A 115 6.11 0.82 3.85
C LEU A 115 7.01 1.38 2.74
N HIS A 116 6.53 2.43 2.05
CA HIS A 116 7.26 3.15 1.03
C HIS A 116 6.67 4.56 0.86
N GLN A 117 7.50 5.52 0.40
CA GLN A 117 7.07 6.92 0.20
C GLN A 117 5.96 7.10 -0.84
N SER A 118 5.73 6.13 -1.72
CA SER A 118 4.59 6.13 -2.66
C SER A 118 3.24 5.90 -1.99
N LEU A 119 3.24 5.52 -0.71
CA LEU A 119 2.04 5.37 0.11
C LEU A 119 2.22 6.17 1.41
N PRO A 120 1.93 7.48 1.41
CA PRO A 120 2.25 8.40 2.50
C PRO A 120 1.22 8.34 3.64
N ILE A 121 0.98 7.15 4.19
CA ILE A 121 0.09 6.91 5.34
C ILE A 121 0.87 6.86 6.66
N TYR A 122 1.89 7.67 6.79
CA TYR A 122 2.75 7.77 7.98
C TYR A 122 3.26 9.20 8.17
N ALA A 123 3.65 9.52 9.38
CA ALA A 123 4.25 10.82 9.73
C ALA A 123 5.65 10.68 10.33
N GLY A 124 5.91 9.63 11.11
CA GLY A 124 7.13 9.54 11.88
C GLY A 124 7.54 8.13 12.29
N GLY A 125 8.23 8.03 13.43
CA GLY A 125 8.85 6.80 13.92
C GLY A 125 7.88 5.66 14.18
N LEU A 126 6.63 5.95 14.58
CA LEU A 126 5.60 4.93 14.75
C LEU A 126 5.31 4.22 13.43
N GLY A 127 5.18 4.98 12.34
CA GLY A 127 4.97 4.42 11.01
C GLY A 127 6.15 3.58 10.53
N VAL A 128 7.39 4.04 10.81
CA VAL A 128 8.61 3.28 10.46
C VAL A 128 8.64 1.95 11.21
N LEU A 129 8.38 1.95 12.52
CA LEU A 129 8.29 0.72 13.30
C LEU A 129 7.24 -0.24 12.75
N ALA A 130 6.04 0.25 12.48
CA ALA A 130 4.94 -0.56 11.95
C ALA A 130 5.24 -1.11 10.54
N GLY A 131 5.85 -0.30 9.67
CA GLY A 131 6.26 -0.70 8.34
C GLY A 131 7.34 -1.78 8.36
N ASP A 132 8.39 -1.61 9.17
CA ASP A 132 9.47 -2.59 9.32
C ASP A 132 8.96 -3.89 9.95
N HIS A 133 8.04 -3.79 10.92
CA HIS A 133 7.37 -4.96 11.49
C HIS A 133 6.60 -5.77 10.44
N CYS A 134 5.87 -5.10 9.54
CA CYS A 134 5.17 -5.77 8.44
C CYS A 134 6.14 -6.45 7.47
N LYS A 135 7.24 -5.80 7.09
CA LYS A 135 8.26 -6.35 6.19
C LYS A 135 8.92 -7.58 6.79
N GLU A 136 9.38 -7.48 8.03
CA GLU A 136 10.01 -8.61 8.74
C GLU A 136 9.02 -9.76 8.97
N ALA A 137 7.77 -9.46 9.33
CA ALA A 137 6.72 -10.47 9.46
C ALA A 137 6.48 -11.21 8.14
N SER A 138 6.53 -10.51 7.01
CA SER A 138 6.45 -11.11 5.67
C SER A 138 7.58 -12.10 5.44
N ASP A 139 8.83 -11.70 5.71
CA ASP A 139 10.01 -12.52 5.44
C ASP A 139 10.10 -13.74 6.40
N LEU A 140 9.69 -13.56 7.64
CA LEU A 140 9.61 -14.62 8.64
C LEU A 140 8.40 -15.57 8.43
N GLY A 141 7.44 -15.19 7.58
CA GLY A 141 6.21 -15.96 7.35
C GLY A 141 5.21 -15.91 8.50
N VAL A 142 5.27 -14.86 9.33
CA VAL A 142 4.28 -14.61 10.37
C VAL A 142 2.93 -14.31 9.71
N PRO A 143 1.83 -14.95 10.12
CA PRO A 143 0.51 -14.73 9.54
C PRO A 143 -0.10 -13.41 10.05
N LEU A 144 0.57 -12.30 9.72
CA LEU A 144 0.22 -10.97 10.17
C LEU A 144 -0.68 -10.26 9.14
N VAL A 145 -1.69 -9.61 9.64
CA VAL A 145 -2.57 -8.70 8.90
C VAL A 145 -2.49 -7.33 9.55
N GLY A 146 -2.11 -6.31 8.79
CA GLY A 146 -2.12 -4.94 9.28
C GLY A 146 -3.50 -4.30 9.07
N VAL A 147 -3.92 -3.46 10.02
CA VAL A 147 -5.16 -2.69 9.92
C VAL A 147 -4.88 -1.23 10.28
N GLY A 148 -5.25 -0.33 9.37
CA GLY A 148 -5.07 1.11 9.54
C GLY A 148 -6.12 1.91 8.78
N PHE A 149 -5.91 3.21 8.67
CA PHE A 149 -6.76 4.07 7.86
C PHE A 149 -6.12 4.44 6.53
N MET A 150 -6.96 4.62 5.54
CA MET A 150 -6.59 5.22 4.28
C MET A 150 -6.66 6.73 4.41
N TYR A 151 -5.51 7.39 4.51
CA TYR A 151 -5.42 8.84 4.65
C TYR A 151 -5.16 9.49 3.28
N PRO A 152 -6.18 9.91 2.53
CA PRO A 152 -6.00 10.48 1.19
C PRO A 152 -5.19 11.79 1.20
N ARG A 153 -5.17 12.51 2.33
CA ARG A 153 -4.39 13.75 2.49
C ARG A 153 -3.02 13.51 3.11
N GLY A 154 -2.71 12.27 3.52
CA GLY A 154 -1.44 11.94 4.17
C GLY A 154 -1.11 12.80 5.38
N TYR A 155 0.19 12.96 5.64
CA TYR A 155 0.72 13.95 6.57
C TYR A 155 1.14 15.21 5.79
N PHE A 156 1.04 16.38 6.40
CA PHE A 156 1.36 17.64 5.73
C PHE A 156 2.86 17.78 5.45
N HIS A 157 3.18 18.43 4.32
CA HIS A 157 4.53 18.86 4.00
C HIS A 157 4.74 20.30 4.48
N GLN A 158 5.86 20.52 5.16
CA GLN A 158 6.26 21.84 5.60
C GLN A 158 7.22 22.45 4.62
N HIS A 159 6.99 23.69 4.25
CA HIS A 159 7.94 24.51 3.51
C HIS A 159 8.02 25.91 4.12
N VAL A 160 9.14 26.57 3.87
CA VAL A 160 9.33 27.95 4.33
C VAL A 160 9.11 28.85 3.14
N SER A 161 8.16 29.79 3.26
CA SER A 161 7.89 30.81 2.25
C SER A 161 9.07 31.77 2.09
N ALA A 162 9.07 32.56 1.01
CA ALA A 162 10.09 33.58 0.76
C ALA A 162 10.21 34.61 1.90
N ASP A 163 9.12 34.84 2.66
CA ASP A 163 9.07 35.74 3.79
C ASP A 163 9.48 35.10 5.11
N GLY A 164 9.95 33.84 5.08
CA GLY A 164 10.44 33.10 6.24
C GLY A 164 9.34 32.47 7.11
N TRP A 165 8.08 32.47 6.66
CA TRP A 165 6.98 31.81 7.37
C TRP A 165 6.88 30.33 6.99
N GLN A 166 6.54 29.51 7.98
CA GLN A 166 6.23 28.11 7.76
C GLN A 166 4.84 27.99 7.15
N GLU A 167 4.77 27.32 6.01
CA GLU A 167 3.53 26.99 5.32
C GLU A 167 3.35 25.47 5.27
N GLU A 168 2.10 25.03 5.27
CA GLU A 168 1.72 23.63 5.18
C GLU A 168 1.07 23.36 3.83
N SER A 169 1.50 22.32 3.17
CA SER A 169 0.83 21.78 1.98
C SER A 169 0.45 20.33 2.18
N ASN A 170 -0.74 19.95 1.74
CA ASN A 170 -1.20 18.58 1.72
C ASN A 170 -1.29 18.13 0.27
N GLU A 171 -0.50 17.14 -0.11
CA GLU A 171 -0.69 16.45 -1.38
C GLU A 171 -1.76 15.39 -1.21
N LEU A 172 -2.78 15.43 -2.08
CA LEU A 172 -3.74 14.35 -2.15
C LEU A 172 -3.09 13.14 -2.80
N LEU A 173 -3.22 12.00 -2.17
CA LEU A 173 -2.83 10.74 -2.78
C LEU A 173 -3.61 10.54 -4.08
N ASP A 174 -2.91 10.49 -5.20
CA ASP A 174 -3.54 10.01 -6.43
C ASP A 174 -3.60 8.49 -6.39
N TRP A 175 -4.82 7.98 -6.30
CA TRP A 175 -5.10 6.53 -6.25
C TRP A 175 -4.50 5.75 -7.41
N LYS A 176 -4.30 6.40 -8.56
CA LYS A 176 -3.67 5.79 -9.73
C LYS A 176 -2.19 5.51 -9.53
N ASP A 177 -1.55 6.33 -8.70
CA ASP A 177 -0.11 6.25 -8.45
C ASP A 177 0.21 5.35 -7.25
N ALA A 178 -0.79 4.88 -6.52
CA ALA A 178 -0.59 4.12 -5.30
C ALA A 178 -0.65 2.60 -5.53
N ALA A 179 0.18 1.86 -4.81
CA ALA A 179 0.16 0.40 -4.76
C ALA A 179 -0.98 -0.11 -3.86
N ILE A 180 -2.23 0.25 -4.21
CA ILE A 180 -3.44 -0.10 -3.47
C ILE A 180 -4.48 -0.68 -4.41
N GLU A 181 -5.33 -1.54 -3.88
CA GLU A 181 -6.48 -2.10 -4.58
C GLU A 181 -7.67 -2.19 -3.63
N ARG A 182 -8.88 -2.22 -4.17
CA ARG A 182 -10.06 -2.51 -3.34
C ARG A 182 -9.99 -3.91 -2.78
N ALA A 183 -10.27 -4.06 -1.49
CA ALA A 183 -10.56 -5.37 -0.95
C ALA A 183 -11.91 -5.84 -1.53
N MET A 184 -11.94 -7.08 -1.99
CA MET A 184 -13.13 -7.66 -2.61
C MET A 184 -13.63 -8.80 -1.73
N THR A 185 -14.96 -8.93 -1.66
CA THR A 185 -15.61 -10.10 -1.06
C THR A 185 -15.41 -11.34 -1.96
N PRO A 186 -15.65 -12.55 -1.46
CA PRO A 186 -15.61 -13.77 -2.30
C PRO A 186 -16.51 -13.71 -3.54
N ASP A 187 -17.62 -12.93 -3.46
CA ASP A 187 -18.56 -12.74 -4.57
C ASP A 187 -18.10 -11.68 -5.58
N GLY A 188 -16.89 -11.11 -5.40
CA GLY A 188 -16.34 -10.11 -6.30
C GLY A 188 -16.92 -8.70 -6.15
N LEU A 189 -17.56 -8.40 -5.02
CA LEU A 189 -18.05 -7.06 -4.68
C LEU A 189 -17.02 -6.32 -3.81
N PRO A 190 -16.98 -4.97 -3.83
CA PRO A 190 -16.18 -4.21 -2.89
C PRO A 190 -16.53 -4.57 -1.43
N CYS A 191 -15.50 -4.73 -0.60
CA CYS A 191 -15.69 -4.99 0.81
C CYS A 191 -16.13 -3.69 1.49
N LEU A 192 -17.39 -3.66 1.90
CA LEU A 192 -18.01 -2.59 2.67
C LEU A 192 -18.47 -3.16 4.00
N THR A 193 -18.16 -2.47 5.09
CA THR A 193 -18.56 -2.90 6.43
C THR A 193 -19.14 -1.73 7.22
N PRO A 194 -20.30 -1.91 7.87
CA PRO A 194 -20.82 -0.93 8.82
C PRO A 194 -20.07 -1.03 10.15
N VAL A 195 -19.58 0.08 10.64
CA VAL A 195 -18.93 0.19 11.96
C VAL A 195 -19.84 0.97 12.89
N PRO A 196 -20.28 0.38 14.02
CA PRO A 196 -21.07 1.10 15.00
C PRO A 196 -20.20 2.11 15.75
N LEU A 197 -20.62 3.37 15.74
CA LEU A 197 -20.02 4.44 16.50
C LEU A 197 -21.11 5.11 17.34
N ASP A 198 -21.15 4.79 18.62
CA ASP A 198 -22.11 5.31 19.57
C ASP A 198 -23.58 5.06 19.12
N ASP A 199 -24.32 6.09 18.76
CA ASP A 199 -25.71 6.05 18.32
C ASP A 199 -25.92 5.89 16.81
N ARG A 200 -24.84 5.79 16.03
CA ARG A 200 -24.87 5.71 14.57
C ARG A 200 -23.97 4.62 14.00
N SER A 201 -24.15 4.35 12.73
CA SER A 201 -23.30 3.42 11.97
C SER A 201 -22.61 4.17 10.84
N VAL A 202 -21.29 3.99 10.73
CA VAL A 202 -20.46 4.55 9.66
C VAL A 202 -20.09 3.44 8.70
N LEU A 203 -20.39 3.62 7.43
CA LEU A 203 -20.01 2.67 6.39
C LEU A 203 -18.55 2.87 6.03
N VAL A 204 -17.79 1.79 5.96
CA VAL A 204 -16.35 1.79 5.69
C VAL A 204 -16.06 0.96 4.45
N GLU A 205 -15.36 1.54 3.48
CA GLU A 205 -14.75 0.80 2.37
C GLU A 205 -13.36 0.31 2.78
N VAL A 206 -13.03 -0.92 2.39
CA VAL A 206 -11.74 -1.52 2.73
C VAL A 206 -10.84 -1.55 1.50
N TRP A 207 -9.64 -1.00 1.66
CA TRP A 207 -8.57 -1.05 0.68
C TRP A 207 -7.51 -2.05 1.10
N ARG A 208 -6.83 -2.66 0.15
CA ARG A 208 -5.78 -3.63 0.38
C ARG A 208 -4.45 -3.13 -0.15
N VAL A 209 -3.39 -3.27 0.64
CA VAL A 209 -1.99 -3.10 0.25
C VAL A 209 -1.28 -4.43 0.42
N ARG A 210 -0.51 -4.83 -0.57
CA ARG A 210 0.32 -6.03 -0.49
C ARG A 210 1.74 -5.66 -0.09
N ALA A 211 2.24 -6.34 0.93
CA ALA A 211 3.61 -6.25 1.39
C ALA A 211 4.18 -7.68 1.53
N GLY A 212 4.43 -8.33 0.37
CA GLY A 212 4.80 -9.72 0.30
C GLY A 212 3.70 -10.63 0.82
N ARG A 213 3.94 -11.32 1.94
CA ARG A 213 2.96 -12.19 2.61
C ARG A 213 1.96 -11.42 3.46
N VAL A 214 2.36 -10.25 3.97
CA VAL A 214 1.51 -9.42 4.81
C VAL A 214 0.51 -8.66 3.95
N GLN A 215 -0.74 -8.69 4.37
CA GLN A 215 -1.81 -7.86 3.81
C GLN A 215 -2.09 -6.71 4.77
N LEU A 216 -2.13 -5.49 4.24
CA LEU A 216 -2.62 -4.32 4.96
C LEU A 216 -4.03 -4.01 4.50
N TYR A 217 -4.95 -3.87 5.42
CA TYR A 217 -6.29 -3.37 5.17
C TYR A 217 -6.41 -1.94 5.69
N LEU A 218 -6.74 -1.04 4.78
CA LEU A 218 -6.86 0.39 5.06
C LEU A 218 -8.32 0.79 4.94
N LEU A 219 -8.83 1.40 6.00
CA LEU A 219 -10.22 1.76 6.17
C LEU A 219 -10.48 3.16 5.63
N ASP A 220 -11.50 3.31 4.78
CA ASP A 220 -11.90 4.58 4.20
C ASP A 220 -13.37 4.86 4.50
N THR A 221 -13.63 5.98 5.18
CA THR A 221 -14.99 6.44 5.50
C THR A 221 -15.53 7.45 4.50
N ASN A 222 -14.76 7.83 3.48
CA ASN A 222 -15.16 8.85 2.50
C ASN A 222 -16.15 8.29 1.45
N LEU A 223 -17.28 7.80 1.92
CA LEU A 223 -18.37 7.29 1.09
C LEU A 223 -19.55 8.28 1.06
N ALA A 224 -20.25 8.34 -0.07
CA ALA A 224 -21.37 9.25 -0.25
C ALA A 224 -22.55 8.97 0.71
N GLU A 225 -22.66 7.73 1.15
CA GLU A 225 -23.65 7.21 2.07
C GLU A 225 -23.45 7.72 3.50
N ASN A 226 -22.23 8.11 3.85
CA ASN A 226 -21.90 8.64 5.17
C ASN A 226 -22.24 10.13 5.29
N ALA A 227 -22.55 10.56 6.52
CA ALA A 227 -22.67 11.97 6.83
C ALA A 227 -21.34 12.72 6.58
N PRO A 228 -21.36 14.04 6.25
CA PRO A 228 -20.14 14.78 5.91
C PRO A 228 -19.05 14.70 6.99
N TRP A 229 -19.40 14.73 8.27
CA TRP A 229 -18.45 14.64 9.38
C TRP A 229 -17.86 13.23 9.53
N ASP A 230 -18.63 12.17 9.24
CA ASP A 230 -18.14 10.79 9.28
C ASP A 230 -17.16 10.50 8.13
N ARG A 231 -17.37 11.14 6.98
CA ARG A 231 -16.45 11.06 5.83
C ARG A 231 -15.07 11.62 6.12
N GLU A 232 -14.94 12.53 7.08
CA GLU A 232 -13.66 13.13 7.47
C GLU A 232 -12.87 12.25 8.46
N LEU A 233 -13.45 11.16 9.02
CA LEU A 233 -12.76 10.30 9.98
C LEU A 233 -11.48 9.68 9.41
N SER A 234 -11.45 9.31 8.15
CA SER A 234 -10.26 8.78 7.47
C SER A 234 -9.49 9.82 6.65
N ALA A 235 -9.89 11.11 6.67
CA ALA A 235 -9.38 12.10 5.72
C ALA A 235 -7.90 12.42 5.89
N ARG A 236 -7.38 12.43 7.12
CA ARG A 236 -5.98 12.79 7.42
C ARG A 236 -5.45 12.11 8.67
N LEU A 237 -4.15 11.87 8.63
CA LEU A 237 -3.39 11.37 9.78
C LEU A 237 -3.21 12.50 10.81
N TYR A 238 -3.53 12.22 12.08
CA TYR A 238 -3.45 13.16 13.21
C TYR A 238 -4.26 14.46 13.01
N GLY A 239 -5.23 14.43 12.13
CA GLY A 239 -6.20 15.51 11.97
C GLY A 239 -7.29 15.47 13.03
N GLY A 240 -8.03 16.57 13.12
CA GLY A 240 -9.22 16.66 13.98
C GLY A 240 -8.92 16.90 15.47
N ASP A 241 -9.99 16.93 16.25
CA ASP A 241 -9.97 17.08 17.69
C ASP A 241 -9.82 15.72 18.43
N ARG A 242 -9.93 15.76 19.74
CA ARG A 242 -9.84 14.58 20.59
C ARG A 242 -10.95 13.55 20.27
N GLU A 243 -12.15 14.04 20.01
CA GLU A 243 -13.31 13.20 19.72
C GLU A 243 -13.11 12.43 18.41
N THR A 244 -12.70 13.10 17.36
CA THR A 244 -12.36 12.48 16.06
C THR A 244 -11.33 11.36 16.24
N ARG A 245 -10.29 11.58 17.07
CA ARG A 245 -9.25 10.55 17.32
C ARG A 245 -9.80 9.34 18.05
N ILE A 246 -10.67 9.54 19.04
CA ILE A 246 -11.33 8.44 19.75
C ILE A 246 -12.18 7.60 18.78
N GLN A 247 -12.94 8.26 17.89
CA GLN A 247 -13.76 7.58 16.90
C GLN A 247 -12.91 6.80 15.87
N GLN A 248 -11.75 7.32 15.48
CA GLN A 248 -10.77 6.59 14.66
C GLN A 248 -10.28 5.31 15.37
N GLU A 249 -9.93 5.37 16.66
CA GLU A 249 -9.49 4.22 17.44
C GLU A 249 -10.59 3.17 17.59
N ILE A 250 -11.81 3.58 17.93
CA ILE A 250 -12.97 2.69 18.05
C ILE A 250 -13.27 2.02 16.71
N GLY A 251 -13.31 2.78 15.63
CA GLY A 251 -13.56 2.26 14.28
C GLY A 251 -12.58 1.17 13.89
N ARG A 252 -11.28 1.34 14.16
CA ARG A 252 -10.27 0.32 13.89
C ARG A 252 -10.48 -0.97 14.67
N ALA A 253 -10.94 -0.87 15.92
CA ALA A 253 -11.09 -2.03 16.79
C ALA A 253 -12.32 -2.89 16.44
N HIS A 254 -13.25 -2.40 15.62
CA HIS A 254 -14.51 -3.08 15.28
C HIS A 254 -14.52 -3.73 13.88
N VAL A 255 -13.43 -3.67 13.13
CA VAL A 255 -13.36 -4.20 11.75
C VAL A 255 -12.76 -5.61 11.65
#